data_a1005c09c8e0deaa1765c32281e5037c
#
_entry.id   a1005c09c8e0deaa1765c32281e5037c
#
_cell.length_a   1.000
_cell.length_b   1.000
_cell.length_c   1.000
_cell.angle_alpha   90.00
_cell.angle_beta   90.00
_cell.angle_gamma   90.00
#
_symmetry.space_group_name_H-M   'P 1'
#
loop_
_entity.id
_entity.type
_entity.pdbx_description
1 polymer ?
#
loop_
_entity_poly.entity_id
_entity_poly.type
_entity_poly.pdbx_seq_one_letter_code
_entity_poly.pdbx_strand_id
1 'polypeptide(L)'
;MSVNVVVVDDDPGFRRIARALLAARGLHVVAESSDGASAVAAVREHRPDGVLLDLHLPDEDGLSVARALAQEGQPLRVVLTSTDPWAWSAEELAGAGIVSFVAKDRLFDTDLKALFSPTA
;
A
#
# COMPACT_ATOMS: atom_id res chain seq x y z
N MET A 1 -14.36 6.66 -12.92
CA MET A 1 -12.89 6.59 -12.95
C MET A 1 -12.43 5.47 -12.05
N SER A 2 -11.43 4.72 -12.50
CA SER A 2 -10.88 3.62 -11.71
C SER A 2 -9.82 4.15 -10.74
N VAL A 3 -9.82 3.61 -9.52
CA VAL A 3 -8.74 3.83 -8.57
C VAL A 3 -7.77 2.66 -8.71
N ASN A 4 -6.55 2.96 -9.10
CA ASN A 4 -5.51 1.97 -9.38
C ASN A 4 -4.60 1.78 -8.19
N VAL A 5 -4.34 0.53 -7.80
CA VAL A 5 -3.56 0.18 -6.61
C VAL A 5 -2.47 -0.83 -6.96
N VAL A 6 -1.30 -0.65 -6.38
CA VAL A 6 -0.22 -1.64 -6.40
C VAL A 6 -0.19 -2.35 -5.04
N VAL A 7 -0.10 -3.67 -5.05
CA VAL A 7 0.01 -4.48 -3.82
C VAL A 7 1.46 -4.92 -3.66
N VAL A 8 2.05 -4.60 -2.51
CA VAL A 8 3.45 -4.91 -2.19
C VAL A 8 3.52 -5.79 -0.96
N ASP A 9 3.89 -7.05 -1.14
CA ASP A 9 4.01 -8.03 -0.06
C ASP A 9 4.80 -9.22 -0.59
N ASP A 10 5.71 -9.76 0.20
CA ASP A 10 6.53 -10.89 -0.23
C ASP A 10 5.78 -12.23 -0.18
N ASP A 11 4.61 -12.28 0.46
CA ASP A 11 3.78 -13.47 0.53
C ASP A 11 2.81 -13.53 -0.65
N PRO A 12 3.00 -14.45 -1.62
CA PRO A 12 2.10 -14.55 -2.77
C PRO A 12 0.67 -14.94 -2.39
N GLY A 13 0.49 -15.68 -1.30
CA GLY A 13 -0.85 -16.02 -0.81
C GLY A 13 -1.61 -14.78 -0.35
N PHE A 14 -0.92 -13.92 0.39
CA PHE A 14 -1.52 -12.65 0.82
C PHE A 14 -1.82 -11.75 -0.38
N ARG A 15 -0.91 -11.64 -1.34
CA ARG A 15 -1.17 -10.81 -2.54
C ARG A 15 -2.43 -11.26 -3.27
N ARG A 16 -2.65 -12.58 -3.37
CA ARG A 16 -3.86 -13.13 -3.99
C ARG A 16 -5.12 -12.72 -3.24
N ILE A 17 -5.10 -12.82 -1.90
CA ILE A 17 -6.22 -12.43 -1.06
C ILE A 17 -6.47 -10.92 -1.17
N ALA A 18 -5.43 -10.12 -1.10
CA ALA A 18 -5.54 -8.67 -1.20
C ALA A 18 -6.10 -8.24 -2.55
N ARG A 19 -5.63 -8.87 -3.63
CA ARG A 19 -6.13 -8.58 -4.98
C ARG A 19 -7.63 -8.83 -5.09
N ALA A 20 -8.09 -9.97 -4.58
CA ALA A 20 -9.52 -10.31 -4.60
C ALA A 20 -10.33 -9.34 -3.75
N LEU A 21 -9.83 -9.00 -2.57
CA LEU A 21 -10.52 -8.06 -1.68
C LEU A 21 -10.63 -6.67 -2.28
N LEU A 22 -9.53 -6.15 -2.83
CA LEU A 22 -9.52 -4.83 -3.46
C LEU A 22 -10.46 -4.78 -4.67
N ALA A 23 -10.44 -5.83 -5.49
CA ALA A 23 -11.36 -5.92 -6.64
C ALA A 23 -12.82 -5.92 -6.19
N ALA A 24 -13.14 -6.63 -5.11
CA ALA A 24 -14.49 -6.67 -4.56
C ALA A 24 -14.96 -5.30 -4.04
N ARG A 25 -14.01 -4.42 -3.70
CA ARG A 25 -14.30 -3.06 -3.26
C ARG A 25 -14.26 -2.04 -4.40
N GLY A 26 -14.19 -2.50 -5.64
CA GLY A 26 -14.18 -1.62 -6.80
C GLY A 26 -12.85 -0.96 -7.10
N LEU A 27 -11.75 -1.48 -6.53
CA LEU A 27 -10.41 -0.98 -6.77
C LEU A 27 -9.70 -1.88 -7.80
N HIS A 28 -8.87 -1.27 -8.65
CA HIS A 28 -8.17 -2.00 -9.70
C HIS A 28 -6.71 -2.22 -9.32
N VAL A 29 -6.30 -3.49 -9.16
CA VAL A 29 -4.91 -3.83 -8.88
C VAL A 29 -4.15 -3.91 -10.20
N VAL A 30 -3.28 -2.93 -10.44
CA VAL A 30 -2.54 -2.82 -11.71
C VAL A 30 -1.21 -3.56 -11.69
N ALA A 31 -0.67 -3.83 -10.50
CA ALA A 31 0.59 -4.57 -10.37
C ALA A 31 0.73 -5.13 -8.95
N GLU A 32 1.57 -6.14 -8.83
CA GLU A 32 1.99 -6.72 -7.55
C GLU A 32 3.52 -6.71 -7.49
N SER A 33 4.05 -6.50 -6.30
CA SER A 33 5.49 -6.51 -6.06
C SER A 33 5.81 -7.30 -4.80
N SER A 34 6.98 -7.92 -4.77
CA SER A 34 7.41 -8.76 -3.65
C SER A 34 8.49 -8.11 -2.78
N ASP A 35 9.03 -6.98 -3.18
CA ASP A 35 10.07 -6.26 -2.44
C ASP A 35 9.99 -4.75 -2.70
N GLY A 36 10.86 -3.99 -2.00
CA GLY A 36 10.85 -2.54 -2.09
C GLY A 36 11.32 -2.02 -3.44
N ALA A 37 12.35 -2.63 -4.02
CA ALA A 37 12.90 -2.19 -5.31
C ALA A 37 11.87 -2.35 -6.42
N SER A 38 11.19 -3.50 -6.49
CA SER A 38 10.17 -3.73 -7.50
C SER A 38 8.92 -2.87 -7.26
N ALA A 39 8.64 -2.51 -6.00
CA ALA A 39 7.55 -1.60 -5.68
C ALA A 39 7.78 -0.21 -6.28
N VAL A 40 8.97 0.33 -6.12
CA VAL A 40 9.33 1.63 -6.69
C VAL A 40 9.23 1.59 -8.22
N ALA A 41 9.74 0.52 -8.84
CA ALA A 41 9.64 0.35 -10.29
C ALA A 41 8.20 0.29 -10.77
N ALA A 42 7.33 -0.45 -10.05
CA ALA A 42 5.91 -0.58 -10.40
C ALA A 42 5.18 0.76 -10.29
N VAL A 43 5.48 1.55 -9.27
CA VAL A 43 4.87 2.87 -9.09
C VAL A 43 5.29 3.82 -10.23
N ARG A 44 6.55 3.78 -10.61
CA ARG A 44 7.04 4.60 -11.73
C ARG A 44 6.36 4.22 -13.04
N GLU A 45 6.20 2.92 -13.28
CA GLU A 45 5.62 2.41 -14.52
C GLU A 45 4.11 2.67 -14.60
N HIS A 46 3.40 2.33 -13.54
CA HIS A 46 1.93 2.33 -13.57
C HIS A 46 1.30 3.60 -13.04
N ARG A 47 2.03 4.42 -12.30
CA ARG A 47 1.56 5.65 -11.68
C ARG A 47 0.19 5.46 -10.98
N PRO A 48 0.11 4.52 -10.03
CA PRO A 48 -1.17 4.21 -9.39
C PRO A 48 -1.64 5.34 -8.48
N ASP A 49 -2.89 5.24 -8.04
CA ASP A 49 -3.46 6.16 -7.04
C ASP A 49 -3.04 5.78 -5.63
N GLY A 50 -2.80 4.49 -5.39
CA GLY A 50 -2.45 3.99 -4.07
C GLY A 50 -1.57 2.77 -4.09
N VAL A 51 -0.99 2.49 -2.92
CA VAL A 51 -0.16 1.30 -2.67
C VAL A 51 -0.59 0.67 -1.35
N LEU A 52 -0.88 -0.62 -1.38
CA LEU A 52 -1.04 -1.42 -0.16
C LEU A 52 0.32 -2.05 0.11
N LEU A 53 0.97 -1.63 1.19
CA LEU A 53 2.39 -1.88 1.43
C LEU A 53 2.61 -2.63 2.73
N ASP A 54 3.23 -3.80 2.65
CA ASP A 54 3.63 -4.56 3.84
C ASP A 54 4.78 -3.85 4.56
N LEU A 55 4.72 -3.86 5.88
CA LEU A 55 5.77 -3.31 6.73
C LEU A 55 7.08 -4.10 6.59
N HIS A 56 6.99 -5.42 6.49
CA HIS A 56 8.15 -6.30 6.48
C HIS A 56 8.41 -6.86 5.09
N LEU A 57 9.37 -6.26 4.37
CA LEU A 57 9.80 -6.71 3.07
C LEU A 57 11.21 -7.29 3.15
N PRO A 58 11.61 -8.18 2.22
CA PRO A 58 12.90 -8.86 2.34
C PRO A 58 14.11 -7.95 2.19
N ASP A 59 13.99 -6.85 1.46
CA ASP A 59 15.11 -5.94 1.19
C ASP A 59 15.12 -4.70 2.09
N GLU A 60 13.95 -4.22 2.53
CA GLU A 60 13.87 -3.07 3.43
C GLU A 60 12.51 -2.99 4.11
N ASP A 61 12.39 -2.16 5.15
CA ASP A 61 11.11 -2.00 5.84
C ASP A 61 10.14 -1.11 5.04
N GLY A 62 8.85 -1.26 5.35
CA GLY A 62 7.80 -0.53 4.65
C GLY A 62 7.86 0.98 4.81
N LEU A 63 8.37 1.49 5.93
CA LEU A 63 8.53 2.94 6.12
C LEU A 63 9.55 3.51 5.15
N SER A 64 10.69 2.82 4.99
CA SER A 64 11.72 3.24 4.04
C SER A 64 11.19 3.25 2.61
N VAL A 65 10.42 2.22 2.26
CA VAL A 65 9.78 2.15 0.93
C VAL A 65 8.79 3.29 0.76
N ALA A 66 7.96 3.56 1.76
CA ALA A 66 6.97 4.64 1.70
C ALA A 66 7.65 6.00 1.49
N ARG A 67 8.76 6.25 2.18
CA ARG A 67 9.53 7.49 1.99
C ARG A 67 10.10 7.60 0.59
N ALA A 68 10.61 6.50 0.04
CA ALA A 68 11.12 6.49 -1.34
C ALA A 68 9.99 6.76 -2.33
N LEU A 69 8.81 6.18 -2.13
CA LEU A 69 7.65 6.42 -2.98
C LEU A 69 7.18 7.87 -2.92
N ALA A 70 7.22 8.48 -1.74
CA ALA A 70 6.84 9.88 -1.58
C ALA A 70 7.74 10.83 -2.39
N GLN A 71 8.98 10.43 -2.67
CA GLN A 71 9.92 11.23 -3.45
C GLN A 71 9.71 11.13 -4.96
N GLU A 72 8.81 10.25 -5.43
CA GLU A 72 8.53 10.12 -6.86
C GLU A 72 7.73 11.30 -7.44
N GLY A 73 7.25 12.19 -6.59
CA GLY A 73 6.66 13.45 -7.04
C GLY A 73 5.23 13.37 -7.53
N GLN A 74 4.57 12.23 -7.41
CA GLN A 74 3.16 12.09 -7.77
C GLN A 74 2.29 11.93 -6.51
N PRO A 75 1.03 12.36 -6.55
CA PRO A 75 0.11 12.06 -5.45
C PRO A 75 -0.06 10.55 -5.30
N LEU A 76 0.15 10.04 -4.10
CA LEU A 76 0.10 8.60 -3.85
C LEU A 76 -0.44 8.36 -2.45
N ARG A 77 -1.46 7.52 -2.33
CA ARG A 77 -2.04 7.15 -1.04
C ARG A 77 -1.46 5.79 -0.62
N VAL A 78 -0.57 5.81 0.36
CA VAL A 78 0.08 4.60 0.86
C VAL A 78 -0.65 4.13 2.12
N VAL A 79 -1.13 2.90 2.07
CA VAL A 79 -1.70 2.22 3.24
C VAL A 79 -0.72 1.15 3.66
N LEU A 80 -0.20 1.28 4.88
CA LEU A 80 0.74 0.33 5.45
C LEU A 80 -0.02 -0.79 6.13
N THR A 81 0.44 -2.04 5.98
CA THR A 81 -0.18 -3.19 6.63
C THR A 81 0.86 -4.13 7.22
N SER A 82 0.47 -4.89 8.24
CA SER A 82 1.33 -5.89 8.88
C SER A 82 0.50 -6.88 9.68
N THR A 83 1.05 -8.06 9.93
CA THR A 83 0.49 -9.02 10.89
C THR A 83 0.84 -8.63 12.33
N ASP A 84 1.87 -7.80 12.53
CA ASP A 84 2.31 -7.43 13.87
C ASP A 84 1.54 -6.23 14.41
N PRO A 85 1.31 -6.16 15.74
CA PRO A 85 0.76 -4.96 16.37
C PRO A 85 1.69 -3.79 16.14
N TRP A 86 1.13 -2.61 16.01
CA TRP A 86 1.95 -1.51 15.61
C TRP A 86 1.92 -0.32 16.57
N ALA A 87 3.02 0.38 16.69
CA ALA A 87 3.22 1.44 17.65
C ALA A 87 3.78 2.75 17.08
N TRP A 88 3.64 3.02 15.78
CA TRP A 88 4.02 4.33 15.24
C TRP A 88 2.96 5.39 15.50
N SER A 89 3.42 6.60 15.79
CA SER A 89 2.52 7.72 15.96
C SER A 89 1.94 8.13 14.59
N ALA A 90 0.80 8.84 14.63
CA ALA A 90 0.23 9.41 13.42
C ALA A 90 1.22 10.36 12.73
N GLU A 91 2.05 11.07 13.50
CA GLU A 91 3.07 11.95 12.94
C GLU A 91 4.14 11.19 12.16
N GLU A 92 4.59 10.07 12.70
CA GLU A 92 5.59 9.23 12.01
C GLU A 92 5.05 8.68 10.71
N LEU A 93 3.80 8.22 10.70
CA LEU A 93 3.15 7.72 9.50
C LEU A 93 2.97 8.84 8.47
N ALA A 94 2.47 9.98 8.89
CA ALA A 94 2.27 11.13 8.01
C ALA A 94 3.60 11.62 7.42
N GLY A 95 4.67 11.65 8.23
CA GLY A 95 6.00 12.03 7.78
C GLY A 95 6.58 11.10 6.71
N ALA A 96 6.12 9.85 6.67
CA ALA A 96 6.51 8.89 5.65
C ALA A 96 5.54 8.86 4.45
N GLY A 97 4.53 9.73 4.42
CA GLY A 97 3.54 9.77 3.35
C GLY A 97 2.47 8.68 3.43
N ILE A 98 2.29 8.10 4.63
CA ILE A 98 1.34 7.01 4.85
C ILE A 98 0.01 7.58 5.33
N VAL A 99 -1.08 7.24 4.63
CA VAL A 99 -2.41 7.75 5.00
C VAL A 99 -3.05 6.95 6.13
N SER A 100 -2.71 5.67 6.26
CA SER A 100 -3.24 4.82 7.33
C SER A 100 -2.39 3.58 7.50
N PHE A 101 -2.40 3.04 8.72
CA PHE A 101 -1.93 1.68 9.01
C PHE A 101 -3.16 0.80 9.28
N VAL A 102 -3.23 -0.35 8.61
CA VAL A 102 -4.32 -1.31 8.80
C VAL A 102 -3.71 -2.68 9.07
N ALA A 103 -4.01 -3.29 10.21
CA ALA A 103 -3.56 -4.64 10.49
C ALA A 103 -4.15 -5.61 9.45
N LYS A 104 -3.38 -6.61 9.03
CA LYS A 104 -3.83 -7.55 7.99
C LYS A 104 -5.17 -8.23 8.31
N ASP A 105 -5.41 -8.55 9.58
CA ASP A 105 -6.67 -9.17 10.01
C ASP A 105 -7.85 -8.20 10.04
N ARG A 106 -7.60 -6.91 9.84
CA ARG A 106 -8.64 -5.87 9.81
C ARG A 106 -8.97 -5.38 8.40
N LEU A 107 -8.27 -5.85 7.40
CA LEU A 107 -8.49 -5.37 6.02
C LEU A 107 -9.91 -5.61 5.53
N PHE A 108 -10.51 -6.76 5.89
CA PHE A 108 -11.88 -7.08 5.49
C PHE A 108 -12.93 -6.17 6.12
N ASP A 109 -12.62 -5.56 7.27
CA ASP A 109 -13.52 -4.68 8.00
C ASP A 109 -13.25 -3.19 7.72
N THR A 110 -12.28 -2.90 6.87
CA THR A 110 -11.84 -1.54 6.58
C THR A 110 -12.45 -1.05 5.27
N ASP A 111 -12.85 0.22 5.25
CA ASP A 111 -13.31 0.86 4.02
C ASP A 111 -12.11 1.22 3.14
N LEU A 112 -11.59 0.22 2.43
CA LEU A 112 -10.42 0.37 1.57
C LEU A 112 -10.67 1.34 0.43
N LYS A 113 -11.88 1.38 -0.10
CA LYS A 113 -12.22 2.31 -1.16
C LYS A 113 -12.06 3.75 -0.71
N ALA A 114 -12.50 4.06 0.51
CA ALA A 114 -12.33 5.40 1.08
C ALA A 114 -10.85 5.74 1.28
N LEU A 115 -10.05 4.78 1.77
CA LEU A 115 -8.63 5.00 2.02
C LEU A 115 -7.84 5.28 0.73
N PHE A 116 -8.16 4.60 -0.35
CA PHE A 116 -7.42 4.73 -1.61
C PHE A 116 -7.99 5.77 -2.56
N SER A 117 -9.19 6.26 -2.34
CA SER A 117 -9.77 7.25 -3.22
C SER A 117 -9.13 8.61 -2.99
N PRO A 118 -8.70 9.31 -4.06
CA PRO A 118 -8.16 10.65 -3.92
C PRO A 118 -9.21 11.58 -3.30
N THR A 119 -8.76 12.47 -2.42
CA THR A 119 -9.65 13.50 -1.89
C THR A 119 -9.94 14.53 -2.99
N ALA A 120 -11.20 14.85 -3.12
CA ALA A 120 -11.61 15.86 -4.07
C ALA A 120 -11.15 17.25 -3.61
#